data_ca883673cd0d2743710582f192c4f630
#
_entry.id   ca883673cd0d2743710582f192c4f630
#
_cell.length_a   1.000
_cell.length_b   1.000
_cell.length_c   1.000
_cell.angle_alpha   90.00
_cell.angle_beta   90.00
_cell.angle_gamma   90.00
#
_symmetry.space_group_name_H-M   'P 1'
#
loop_
_entity.id
_entity.type
_entity.pdbx_description
1 polymer ?
#
loop_
_entity_poly.entity_id
_entity_poly.type
_entity_poly.pdbx_seq_one_letter_code
_entity_poly.pdbx_strand_id
1 'polypeptide(L)'
;MSLLIRGATIVTHDESYRADVYCADGVIKAIGENLDIPAGAEVLDGSGQYLMPGGIDPHTHMQTPFMGTVASEDFYSGTAAGLAGGTTSIIDFVIPNPQQSLLEAFHQWRGWAEKSASDYGFHVAITWWSEQVREEMAELVSHHGINSFKHFMAYKNAIMAADDTLVASFERCLELGAVPTVHAENGELVYHLQRKLMAQGITGPEAHPLSRPSQVEGEAASRAIRIAETIGTPLYLVHVSTKEALDEITYARSKGQPVYGEVLAGHLLLDDSVYQHPDWQTAAGYVMSPPFRPRGHQDALWHGLQSGNLHTTATDHCCFCAEQKAAGRDDFSKIPPGTAGIEDRMAVLWDEGVNSGRLSMQDFVALTSTNTAKIFNLYPRKGAIRVGADADLVLWDPQGTRTISAKTHHQQVDFNIFEGKTVTGVPSHTVSQGRVVWADGDLRAERGAGRYIERPAYPAVFDLLSKRAEQHKPTAVKR
;
A
#
# COMPACT_ATOMS: atom_id res chain seq x y z
N MET A 1 20.98 -9.18 -19.68
CA MET A 1 19.88 -8.94 -20.64
C MET A 1 19.81 -7.45 -20.95
N SER A 2 19.46 -7.10 -22.18
CA SER A 2 19.25 -5.71 -22.58
C SER A 2 17.92 -5.56 -23.32
N LEU A 3 17.24 -4.45 -23.10
CA LEU A 3 15.90 -4.14 -23.61
C LEU A 3 15.88 -2.70 -24.12
N LEU A 4 15.33 -2.47 -25.29
CA LEU A 4 15.07 -1.15 -25.84
C LEU A 4 13.56 -0.99 -26.04
N ILE A 5 12.96 -0.01 -25.36
CA ILE A 5 11.55 0.37 -25.54
C ILE A 5 11.54 1.60 -26.45
N ARG A 6 10.86 1.51 -27.59
CA ARG A 6 10.85 2.53 -28.64
C ARG A 6 9.54 3.26 -28.76
N GLY A 7 9.62 4.57 -29.03
CA GLY A 7 8.51 5.36 -29.51
C GLY A 7 7.37 5.60 -28.51
N ALA A 8 7.53 5.15 -27.26
CA ALA A 8 6.54 5.37 -26.21
C ALA A 8 6.47 6.85 -25.80
N THR A 9 5.33 7.26 -25.25
CA THR A 9 5.24 8.50 -24.49
C THR A 9 5.59 8.19 -23.05
N ILE A 10 6.73 8.65 -22.58
CA ILE A 10 7.14 8.57 -21.17
C ILE A 10 6.22 9.46 -20.36
N VAL A 11 5.69 8.94 -19.25
CA VAL A 11 4.89 9.69 -18.27
C VAL A 11 5.54 9.53 -16.91
N THR A 12 5.97 10.65 -16.34
CA THR A 12 6.50 10.74 -14.98
C THR A 12 5.47 11.45 -14.08
N HIS A 13 5.81 11.68 -12.82
CA HIS A 13 4.94 12.40 -11.87
C HIS A 13 4.85 13.93 -12.15
N ASP A 14 5.63 14.46 -13.06
CA ASP A 14 5.76 15.90 -13.34
C ASP A 14 5.73 16.27 -14.84
N GLU A 15 6.02 15.35 -15.74
CA GLU A 15 6.06 15.63 -17.16
C GLU A 15 5.65 14.42 -18.04
N SER A 16 5.42 14.68 -19.32
CA SER A 16 5.29 13.65 -20.34
C SER A 16 5.98 14.08 -21.64
N TYR A 17 6.72 13.17 -22.26
CA TYR A 17 7.47 13.41 -23.49
C TYR A 17 7.73 12.10 -24.27
N ARG A 18 8.04 12.20 -25.55
CA ARG A 18 8.41 11.02 -26.36
C ARG A 18 9.90 10.77 -26.29
N ALA A 19 10.27 9.54 -25.99
CA ALA A 19 11.66 9.08 -26.08
C ALA A 19 11.71 7.55 -26.10
N ASP A 20 12.87 7.01 -26.54
CA ASP A 20 13.24 5.62 -26.36
C ASP A 20 13.93 5.44 -25.02
N VAL A 21 13.79 4.26 -24.41
CA VAL A 21 14.44 3.90 -23.14
C VAL A 21 15.22 2.61 -23.33
N TYR A 22 16.53 2.69 -23.12
CA TYR A 22 17.41 1.53 -23.14
C TYR A 22 17.75 1.07 -21.72
N CYS A 23 17.53 -0.22 -21.46
CA CYS A 23 17.77 -0.89 -20.19
C CYS A 23 18.82 -2.00 -20.39
N ALA A 24 19.76 -2.10 -19.47
CA ALA A 24 20.70 -3.22 -19.38
C ALA A 24 21.12 -3.42 -17.92
N ASP A 25 21.44 -4.67 -17.56
CA ASP A 25 21.87 -5.06 -16.21
C ASP A 25 20.88 -4.64 -15.12
N GLY A 26 19.59 -4.67 -15.44
CA GLY A 26 18.51 -4.34 -14.50
C GLY A 26 18.28 -2.86 -14.24
N VAL A 27 18.99 -1.96 -14.96
CA VAL A 27 18.86 -0.50 -14.78
C VAL A 27 18.66 0.21 -16.11
N ILE A 28 18.09 1.43 -16.05
CA ILE A 28 17.96 2.31 -17.21
C ILE A 28 19.35 2.91 -17.52
N LYS A 29 19.86 2.68 -18.74
CA LYS A 29 21.18 3.13 -19.19
C LYS A 29 21.13 4.39 -20.05
N ALA A 30 20.08 4.54 -20.86
CA ALA A 30 19.93 5.72 -21.73
C ALA A 30 18.45 6.04 -21.97
N ILE A 31 18.18 7.32 -22.15
CA ILE A 31 16.90 7.87 -22.56
C ILE A 31 17.18 8.91 -23.65
N GLY A 32 16.50 8.82 -24.77
CA GLY A 32 16.72 9.77 -25.88
C GLY A 32 15.87 9.43 -27.09
N GLU A 33 15.87 10.32 -28.09
CA GLU A 33 15.16 10.07 -29.34
C GLU A 33 16.03 9.22 -30.29
N ASN A 34 15.40 8.24 -30.95
CA ASN A 34 16.03 7.39 -31.98
C ASN A 34 17.34 6.72 -31.53
N LEU A 35 17.32 6.12 -30.34
CA LEU A 35 18.48 5.38 -29.84
C LEU A 35 18.85 4.23 -30.80
N ASP A 36 20.14 4.04 -31.02
CA ASP A 36 20.64 2.88 -31.75
C ASP A 36 20.27 1.58 -31.03
N ILE A 37 19.97 0.53 -31.79
CA ILE A 37 19.69 -0.80 -31.22
C ILE A 37 21.02 -1.48 -30.91
N PRO A 38 21.37 -1.70 -29.62
CA PRO A 38 22.55 -2.48 -29.28
C PRO A 38 22.41 -3.94 -29.73
N ALA A 39 23.50 -4.53 -30.18
CA ALA A 39 23.49 -5.92 -30.63
C ALA A 39 22.96 -6.85 -29.51
N GLY A 40 21.94 -7.66 -29.85
CA GLY A 40 21.32 -8.62 -28.93
C GLY A 40 20.32 -8.04 -27.97
N ALA A 41 19.94 -6.76 -28.08
CA ALA A 41 18.86 -6.19 -27.29
C ALA A 41 17.48 -6.65 -27.80
N GLU A 42 16.60 -7.03 -26.88
CA GLU A 42 15.17 -7.16 -27.15
C GLU A 42 14.59 -5.78 -27.45
N VAL A 43 13.65 -5.67 -28.39
CA VAL A 43 13.03 -4.40 -28.77
C VAL A 43 11.53 -4.50 -28.56
N LEU A 44 10.97 -3.60 -27.75
CA LEU A 44 9.54 -3.41 -27.60
C LEU A 44 9.10 -2.14 -28.34
N ASP A 45 8.06 -2.26 -29.14
CA ASP A 45 7.39 -1.11 -29.78
C ASP A 45 6.36 -0.53 -28.82
N GLY A 46 6.64 0.66 -28.32
CA GLY A 46 5.76 1.42 -27.42
C GLY A 46 4.93 2.49 -28.13
N SER A 47 4.88 2.47 -29.46
CA SER A 47 4.15 3.48 -30.25
C SER A 47 2.67 3.52 -29.88
N GLY A 48 2.17 4.70 -29.54
CA GLY A 48 0.77 4.89 -29.09
C GLY A 48 0.49 4.50 -27.64
N GLN A 49 1.50 4.03 -26.89
CA GLN A 49 1.40 3.63 -25.50
C GLN A 49 2.15 4.59 -24.56
N TYR A 50 1.83 4.52 -23.27
CA TYR A 50 2.52 5.25 -22.22
C TYR A 50 3.54 4.37 -21.52
N LEU A 51 4.74 4.90 -21.29
CA LEU A 51 5.76 4.25 -20.49
C LEU A 51 5.85 4.94 -19.13
N MET A 52 5.55 4.21 -18.07
CA MET A 52 5.51 4.70 -16.70
C MET A 52 6.48 3.90 -15.82
N PRO A 53 6.97 4.47 -14.69
CA PRO A 53 7.65 3.66 -13.68
C PRO A 53 6.69 2.60 -13.14
N GLY A 54 7.20 1.42 -12.85
CA GLY A 54 6.43 0.33 -12.26
C GLY A 54 5.73 0.74 -10.97
N GLY A 55 4.51 0.23 -10.79
CA GLY A 55 3.74 0.47 -9.57
C GLY A 55 4.46 -0.03 -8.33
N ILE A 56 4.32 0.72 -7.23
CA ILE A 56 4.78 0.31 -5.90
C ILE A 56 3.54 0.20 -5.02
N ASP A 57 3.29 -0.97 -4.46
CA ASP A 57 2.21 -1.16 -3.49
C ASP A 57 2.80 -1.14 -2.07
N PRO A 58 2.55 -0.08 -1.28
CA PRO A 58 3.10 0.03 0.06
C PRO A 58 2.35 -0.76 1.12
N HIS A 59 1.32 -1.56 0.73
CA HIS A 59 0.47 -2.21 1.71
C HIS A 59 -0.04 -3.57 1.24
N THR A 60 0.68 -4.62 1.62
CA THR A 60 0.32 -6.01 1.33
C THR A 60 0.55 -6.90 2.55
N HIS A 61 -0.14 -8.05 2.60
CA HIS A 61 -0.08 -9.04 3.68
C HIS A 61 0.06 -10.45 3.11
N MET A 62 1.16 -10.70 2.39
CA MET A 62 1.42 -11.99 1.76
C MET A 62 1.71 -13.06 2.81
N GLN A 63 1.04 -14.21 2.70
CA GLN A 63 1.25 -15.37 3.58
C GLN A 63 1.09 -15.05 5.09
N THR A 64 0.36 -13.99 5.42
CA THR A 64 0.21 -13.51 6.80
C THR A 64 -0.70 -14.44 7.60
N PRO A 65 -0.22 -14.97 8.75
CA PRO A 65 -1.08 -15.67 9.71
C PRO A 65 -2.02 -14.68 10.38
N PHE A 66 -3.33 -14.93 10.30
CA PHE A 66 -4.32 -14.05 10.92
C PHE A 66 -5.59 -14.82 11.33
N MET A 67 -6.11 -14.56 12.53
CA MET A 67 -7.35 -15.14 13.06
C MET A 67 -7.44 -16.67 12.93
N GLY A 68 -6.33 -17.40 13.14
CA GLY A 68 -6.29 -18.86 13.09
C GLY A 68 -6.21 -19.48 11.70
N THR A 69 -6.06 -18.65 10.66
CA THR A 69 -5.80 -19.06 9.27
C THR A 69 -4.57 -18.33 8.72
N VAL A 70 -4.27 -18.52 7.45
CA VAL A 70 -3.18 -17.84 6.73
C VAL A 70 -3.75 -17.25 5.46
N ALA A 71 -3.36 -16.02 5.10
CA ALA A 71 -3.74 -15.41 3.83
C ALA A 71 -3.47 -16.39 2.66
N SER A 72 -4.41 -16.50 1.73
CA SER A 72 -4.36 -17.50 0.65
C SER A 72 -3.25 -17.25 -0.38
N GLU A 73 -2.76 -16.03 -0.47
CA GLU A 73 -1.61 -15.65 -1.30
C GLU A 73 -0.30 -15.87 -0.55
N ASP A 74 0.66 -16.49 -1.24
CA ASP A 74 2.06 -16.46 -0.80
C ASP A 74 2.84 -15.33 -1.52
N PHE A 75 4.10 -15.12 -1.11
CA PHE A 75 4.93 -14.06 -1.72
C PHE A 75 5.18 -14.28 -3.22
N TYR A 76 5.15 -15.50 -3.72
CA TYR A 76 5.26 -15.73 -5.16
C TYR A 76 3.96 -15.39 -5.88
N SER A 77 2.85 -16.01 -5.48
CA SER A 77 1.56 -15.85 -6.18
C SER A 77 1.08 -14.39 -6.17
N GLY A 78 1.11 -13.73 -5.00
CA GLY A 78 0.66 -12.35 -4.90
C GLY A 78 1.56 -11.36 -5.64
N THR A 79 2.88 -11.53 -5.60
CA THR A 79 3.79 -10.66 -6.38
C THR A 79 3.73 -10.93 -7.88
N ALA A 80 3.51 -12.18 -8.30
CA ALA A 80 3.28 -12.53 -9.70
C ALA A 80 1.98 -11.89 -10.23
N ALA A 81 0.89 -11.94 -9.46
CA ALA A 81 -0.35 -11.24 -9.77
C ALA A 81 -0.14 -9.70 -9.83
N GLY A 82 0.67 -9.15 -8.93
CA GLY A 82 1.07 -7.74 -8.96
C GLY A 82 1.77 -7.36 -10.27
N LEU A 83 2.69 -8.20 -10.75
CA LEU A 83 3.38 -7.98 -12.04
C LEU A 83 2.40 -7.98 -13.21
N ALA A 84 1.38 -8.85 -13.22
CA ALA A 84 0.31 -8.84 -14.23
C ALA A 84 -0.50 -7.54 -14.20
N GLY A 85 -0.63 -6.90 -13.03
CA GLY A 85 -1.29 -5.61 -12.85
C GLY A 85 -0.38 -4.38 -13.00
N GLY A 86 0.91 -4.55 -13.32
CA GLY A 86 1.86 -3.43 -13.46
C GLY A 86 2.56 -3.01 -12.16
N THR A 87 2.35 -3.73 -11.05
CA THR A 87 3.03 -3.48 -9.76
C THR A 87 4.33 -4.27 -9.71
N THR A 88 5.47 -3.58 -9.68
CA THR A 88 6.82 -4.16 -9.75
C THR A 88 7.53 -4.23 -8.41
N SER A 89 6.97 -3.61 -7.38
CA SER A 89 7.51 -3.63 -6.02
C SER A 89 6.41 -3.58 -4.98
N ILE A 90 6.64 -4.25 -3.86
CA ILE A 90 5.73 -4.21 -2.70
C ILE A 90 6.49 -3.81 -1.43
N ILE A 91 5.75 -3.25 -0.46
CA ILE A 91 6.22 -3.15 0.92
C ILE A 91 5.19 -3.90 1.78
N ASP A 92 5.59 -5.07 2.24
CA ASP A 92 4.74 -5.98 3.03
C ASP A 92 4.86 -5.73 4.53
N PHE A 93 4.00 -6.32 5.34
CA PHE A 93 4.01 -6.13 6.79
C PHE A 93 4.48 -7.38 7.52
N VAL A 94 5.58 -7.24 8.25
CA VAL A 94 5.99 -8.20 9.29
C VAL A 94 5.14 -7.93 10.52
N ILE A 95 4.36 -8.92 10.97
CA ILE A 95 3.46 -8.77 12.13
C ILE A 95 3.86 -9.79 13.21
N PRO A 96 4.75 -9.41 14.14
CA PRO A 96 5.10 -10.29 15.27
C PRO A 96 3.91 -10.50 16.19
N ASN A 97 3.82 -11.67 16.78
CA ASN A 97 2.92 -11.91 17.90
C ASN A 97 3.33 -11.05 19.12
N PRO A 98 2.40 -10.68 20.02
CA PRO A 98 2.78 -10.06 21.29
C PRO A 98 3.84 -10.89 22.02
N GLN A 99 4.91 -10.23 22.48
CA GLN A 99 6.10 -10.81 23.13
C GLN A 99 7.07 -11.57 22.19
N GLN A 100 6.78 -11.68 20.90
CA GLN A 100 7.75 -12.19 19.92
C GLN A 100 8.81 -11.12 19.61
N SER A 101 10.06 -11.53 19.43
CA SER A 101 11.12 -10.67 18.92
C SER A 101 10.78 -10.10 17.53
N LEU A 102 11.04 -8.80 17.33
CA LEU A 102 10.87 -8.18 16.01
C LEU A 102 11.85 -8.78 15.00
N LEU A 103 13.08 -9.09 15.43
CA LEU A 103 14.10 -9.70 14.58
C LEU A 103 13.73 -11.13 14.17
N GLU A 104 13.22 -11.94 15.10
CA GLU A 104 12.74 -13.29 14.77
C GLU A 104 11.61 -13.23 13.74
N ALA A 105 10.63 -12.37 13.95
CA ALA A 105 9.53 -12.18 12.99
C ALA A 105 10.05 -11.68 11.64
N PHE A 106 10.95 -10.70 11.64
CA PHE A 106 11.57 -10.18 10.41
C PHE A 106 12.27 -11.30 9.62
N HIS A 107 13.11 -12.11 10.27
CA HIS A 107 13.79 -13.21 9.60
C HIS A 107 12.84 -14.27 9.06
N GLN A 108 11.73 -14.54 9.76
CA GLN A 108 10.69 -15.44 9.29
C GLN A 108 10.03 -14.93 8.01
N TRP A 109 9.57 -13.65 7.98
CA TRP A 109 8.99 -13.04 6.78
C TRP A 109 10.01 -12.95 5.64
N ARG A 110 11.24 -12.61 5.98
CA ARG A 110 12.34 -12.54 5.01
C ARG A 110 12.57 -13.88 4.32
N GLY A 111 12.54 -14.98 5.08
CA GLY A 111 12.61 -16.33 4.53
C GLY A 111 11.40 -16.69 3.67
N TRP A 112 10.19 -16.29 4.07
CA TRP A 112 8.99 -16.51 3.24
C TRP A 112 9.05 -15.73 1.92
N ALA A 113 9.61 -14.53 1.94
CA ALA A 113 9.67 -13.63 0.79
C ALA A 113 10.79 -13.97 -0.21
N GLU A 114 11.69 -14.90 0.06
CA GLU A 114 12.72 -15.37 -0.89
C GLU A 114 12.13 -15.89 -2.21
N LYS A 115 10.86 -16.32 -2.19
CA LYS A 115 10.13 -16.77 -3.38
C LYS A 115 9.47 -15.65 -4.18
N SER A 116 9.55 -14.39 -3.75
CA SER A 116 8.90 -13.25 -4.42
C SER A 116 9.32 -13.16 -5.88
N ALA A 117 8.36 -12.86 -6.76
CA ALA A 117 8.61 -12.63 -8.18
C ALA A 117 8.98 -11.17 -8.49
N SER A 118 8.54 -10.23 -7.65
CA SER A 118 8.88 -8.80 -7.73
C SER A 118 9.74 -8.35 -6.56
N ASP A 119 10.36 -7.19 -6.68
CA ASP A 119 11.14 -6.59 -5.60
C ASP A 119 10.25 -6.27 -4.38
N TYR A 120 10.79 -6.42 -3.17
CA TYR A 120 10.01 -6.30 -1.95
C TYR A 120 10.80 -5.68 -0.80
N GLY A 121 10.09 -4.99 0.10
CA GLY A 121 10.58 -4.49 1.38
C GLY A 121 9.56 -4.77 2.47
N PHE A 122 9.84 -4.31 3.70
CA PHE A 122 8.95 -4.55 4.84
C PHE A 122 8.73 -3.32 5.69
N HIS A 123 7.49 -3.14 6.16
CA HIS A 123 7.17 -2.47 7.41
C HIS A 123 7.24 -3.50 8.54
N VAL A 124 7.62 -3.11 9.74
CA VAL A 124 7.57 -4.00 10.91
C VAL A 124 6.56 -3.48 11.92
N ALA A 125 5.64 -4.34 12.35
CA ALA A 125 4.61 -3.95 13.29
C ALA A 125 5.13 -3.97 14.75
N ILE A 126 4.68 -2.97 15.52
CA ILE A 126 4.90 -2.88 16.96
C ILE A 126 3.61 -3.32 17.64
N THR A 127 3.57 -4.56 18.08
CA THR A 127 2.41 -5.21 18.72
C THR A 127 2.51 -5.26 20.25
N TRP A 128 3.66 -4.89 20.79
CA TRP A 128 3.98 -4.80 22.20
C TRP A 128 5.17 -3.89 22.42
N TRP A 129 5.48 -3.51 23.67
CA TRP A 129 6.58 -2.61 23.97
C TRP A 129 7.44 -3.11 25.13
N SER A 130 8.76 -3.00 24.97
CA SER A 130 9.78 -3.26 26.00
C SER A 130 11.11 -2.64 25.56
N GLU A 131 12.13 -2.67 26.42
CA GLU A 131 13.50 -2.24 26.04
C GLU A 131 14.07 -3.12 24.90
N GLN A 132 13.74 -4.41 24.88
CA GLN A 132 14.13 -5.30 23.78
C GLN A 132 13.56 -4.80 22.44
N VAL A 133 12.27 -4.45 22.38
CA VAL A 133 11.64 -3.89 21.16
C VAL A 133 12.34 -2.61 20.73
N ARG A 134 12.66 -1.75 21.70
CA ARG A 134 13.36 -0.49 21.45
C ARG A 134 14.76 -0.71 20.84
N GLU A 135 15.51 -1.69 21.31
CA GLU A 135 16.82 -2.08 20.77
C GLU A 135 16.70 -2.72 19.39
N GLU A 136 15.78 -3.66 19.22
CA GLU A 136 15.55 -4.36 17.95
C GLU A 136 15.06 -3.40 16.83
N MET A 137 14.32 -2.34 17.15
CA MET A 137 14.02 -1.29 16.18
C MET A 137 15.28 -0.63 15.63
N ALA A 138 16.29 -0.37 16.48
CA ALA A 138 17.56 0.20 16.02
C ALA A 138 18.33 -0.76 15.12
N GLU A 139 18.38 -2.03 15.48
CA GLU A 139 18.98 -3.10 14.67
C GLU A 139 18.32 -3.20 13.29
N LEU A 140 16.99 -3.23 13.24
CA LEU A 140 16.22 -3.28 12.00
C LEU A 140 16.50 -2.08 11.08
N VAL A 141 16.64 -0.88 11.66
CA VAL A 141 16.92 0.32 10.88
C VAL A 141 18.37 0.31 10.37
N SER A 142 19.33 0.00 11.24
CA SER A 142 20.78 0.17 10.92
C SER A 142 21.34 -0.96 10.05
N HIS A 143 20.80 -2.20 10.17
CA HIS A 143 21.39 -3.36 9.52
C HIS A 143 20.47 -4.08 8.53
N HIS A 144 19.15 -3.78 8.58
CA HIS A 144 18.18 -4.47 7.73
C HIS A 144 17.38 -3.53 6.82
N GLY A 145 17.66 -2.23 6.83
CA GLY A 145 17.03 -1.27 5.93
C GLY A 145 15.52 -1.11 6.16
N ILE A 146 15.04 -1.28 7.39
CA ILE A 146 13.67 -1.00 7.79
C ILE A 146 13.58 0.46 8.22
N ASN A 147 12.80 1.27 7.50
CA ASN A 147 12.62 2.69 7.84
C ASN A 147 11.17 3.07 8.15
N SER A 148 10.33 2.09 8.48
CA SER A 148 8.95 2.33 8.84
C SER A 148 8.39 1.24 9.75
N PHE A 149 7.62 1.66 10.77
CA PHE A 149 7.04 0.79 11.78
C PHE A 149 5.52 0.97 11.85
N LYS A 150 4.79 -0.15 11.86
CA LYS A 150 3.32 -0.19 11.86
C LYS A 150 2.75 -0.31 13.25
N HIS A 151 1.68 0.43 13.50
CA HIS A 151 0.91 0.38 14.74
C HIS A 151 -0.56 0.14 14.43
N PHE A 152 -1.17 -0.81 15.12
CA PHE A 152 -2.59 -1.08 15.04
C PHE A 152 -3.29 -0.42 16.24
N MET A 153 -4.18 0.54 15.99
CA MET A 153 -5.01 1.13 17.04
C MET A 153 -6.33 0.37 17.23
N ALA A 154 -6.57 -0.66 16.40
CA ALA A 154 -7.64 -1.64 16.47
C ALA A 154 -7.14 -3.01 16.94
N TYR A 155 -8.01 -4.02 16.86
CA TYR A 155 -7.72 -5.43 17.23
C TYR A 155 -7.40 -5.61 18.71
N LYS A 156 -8.28 -5.07 19.57
CA LYS A 156 -8.22 -5.20 21.03
C LYS A 156 -8.05 -6.67 21.45
N ASN A 157 -7.22 -6.88 22.46
CA ASN A 157 -6.82 -8.20 23.00
C ASN A 157 -5.99 -9.08 22.02
N ALA A 158 -5.54 -8.53 20.89
CA ALA A 158 -4.66 -9.19 19.94
C ALA A 158 -3.38 -8.36 19.72
N ILE A 159 -3.38 -7.48 18.75
CA ILE A 159 -2.19 -6.70 18.31
C ILE A 159 -2.36 -5.19 18.50
N MET A 160 -3.38 -4.75 19.24
CA MET A 160 -3.64 -3.33 19.49
C MET A 160 -2.53 -2.70 20.32
N ALA A 161 -1.93 -1.63 19.78
CA ALA A 161 -1.00 -0.76 20.51
C ALA A 161 -1.80 0.27 21.34
N ALA A 162 -1.56 0.33 22.63
CA ALA A 162 -2.11 1.36 23.52
C ALA A 162 -1.33 2.70 23.36
N ASP A 163 -1.87 3.78 23.91
CA ASP A 163 -1.29 5.12 23.72
C ASP A 163 0.14 5.24 24.28
N ASP A 164 0.48 4.56 25.35
CA ASP A 164 1.84 4.49 25.89
C ASP A 164 2.83 3.85 24.91
N THR A 165 2.41 2.77 24.26
CA THR A 165 3.18 2.12 23.18
C THR A 165 3.33 3.05 21.98
N LEU A 166 2.26 3.75 21.57
CA LEU A 166 2.32 4.71 20.47
C LEU A 166 3.32 5.83 20.77
N VAL A 167 3.25 6.42 21.97
CA VAL A 167 4.16 7.50 22.38
C VAL A 167 5.62 7.03 22.35
N ALA A 168 5.92 5.92 23.02
CA ALA A 168 7.29 5.41 23.11
C ALA A 168 7.85 4.99 21.75
N SER A 169 7.04 4.33 20.90
CA SER A 169 7.47 3.90 19.59
C SER A 169 7.61 5.06 18.59
N PHE A 170 6.73 6.07 18.64
CA PHE A 170 6.82 7.26 17.77
C PHE A 170 8.07 8.07 18.10
N GLU A 171 8.38 8.25 19.39
CA GLU A 171 9.63 8.88 19.82
C GLU A 171 10.85 8.10 19.30
N ARG A 172 10.80 6.76 19.41
CA ARG A 172 11.86 5.90 18.88
C ARG A 172 11.99 5.98 17.35
N CYS A 173 10.88 6.07 16.62
CA CYS A 173 10.90 6.29 15.18
C CYS A 173 11.61 7.61 14.81
N LEU A 174 11.31 8.69 15.55
CA LEU A 174 11.96 9.98 15.33
C LEU A 174 13.47 9.89 15.58
N GLU A 175 13.92 9.25 16.66
CA GLU A 175 15.34 9.04 16.97
C GLU A 175 16.07 8.29 15.84
N LEU A 176 15.40 7.28 15.27
CA LEU A 176 15.98 6.39 14.26
C LEU A 176 15.81 6.88 12.82
N GLY A 177 15.09 7.97 12.58
CA GLY A 177 14.75 8.42 11.23
C GLY A 177 13.81 7.46 10.48
N ALA A 178 12.91 6.80 11.20
CA ALA A 178 11.91 5.90 10.66
C ALA A 178 10.51 6.53 10.69
N VAL A 179 9.65 6.15 9.75
CA VAL A 179 8.27 6.67 9.64
C VAL A 179 7.31 5.76 10.39
N PRO A 180 6.63 6.23 11.46
CA PRO A 180 5.52 5.50 12.05
C PRO A 180 4.33 5.48 11.10
N THR A 181 3.72 4.31 10.94
CA THR A 181 2.49 4.11 10.17
C THR A 181 1.38 3.58 11.08
N VAL A 182 0.14 3.98 10.86
CA VAL A 182 -0.97 3.61 11.74
C VAL A 182 -2.19 3.09 10.99
N HIS A 183 -2.73 1.96 11.47
CA HIS A 183 -4.12 1.56 11.25
C HIS A 183 -4.97 2.32 12.26
N ALA A 184 -5.69 3.34 11.82
CA ALA A 184 -6.36 4.28 12.67
C ALA A 184 -7.85 3.95 12.83
N GLU A 185 -8.20 2.94 13.61
CA GLU A 185 -9.55 2.68 14.11
C GLU A 185 -9.50 2.51 15.63
N ASN A 186 -10.45 3.14 16.36
CA ASN A 186 -10.52 3.02 17.83
C ASN A 186 -10.94 1.62 18.26
N GLY A 187 -9.99 0.80 18.68
CA GLY A 187 -10.20 -0.60 19.03
C GLY A 187 -11.14 -0.83 20.20
N GLU A 188 -11.23 0.12 21.14
CA GLU A 188 -12.18 0.05 22.27
C GLU A 188 -13.62 0.19 21.77
N LEU A 189 -13.88 1.17 20.90
CA LEU A 189 -15.21 1.38 20.31
C LEU A 189 -15.59 0.22 19.40
N VAL A 190 -14.68 -0.25 18.53
CA VAL A 190 -14.92 -1.41 17.67
C VAL A 190 -15.32 -2.62 18.50
N TYR A 191 -14.54 -2.98 19.53
CA TYR A 191 -14.80 -4.13 20.39
C TYR A 191 -16.14 -3.99 21.13
N HIS A 192 -16.46 -2.80 21.64
CA HIS A 192 -17.74 -2.53 22.29
C HIS A 192 -18.92 -2.73 21.33
N LEU A 193 -18.83 -2.17 20.11
CA LEU A 193 -19.89 -2.24 19.11
C LEU A 193 -20.08 -3.66 18.57
N GLN A 194 -19.00 -4.43 18.37
CA GLN A 194 -19.08 -5.84 18.00
C GLN A 194 -19.91 -6.63 19.02
N ARG A 195 -19.58 -6.51 20.31
CA ARG A 195 -20.32 -7.19 21.37
C ARG A 195 -21.79 -6.77 21.45
N LYS A 196 -22.05 -5.48 21.25
CA LYS A 196 -23.42 -4.94 21.27
C LYS A 196 -24.26 -5.53 20.12
N LEU A 197 -23.73 -5.57 18.90
CA LEU A 197 -24.40 -6.11 17.73
C LEU A 197 -24.65 -7.62 17.89
N MET A 198 -23.67 -8.38 18.36
CA MET A 198 -23.81 -9.80 18.66
C MET A 198 -24.91 -10.06 19.69
N ALA A 199 -24.98 -9.25 20.75
CA ALA A 199 -26.03 -9.36 21.78
C ALA A 199 -27.44 -9.03 21.24
N GLN A 200 -27.52 -8.27 20.14
CA GLN A 200 -28.76 -7.96 19.43
C GLN A 200 -29.14 -9.01 18.39
N GLY A 201 -28.33 -10.05 18.20
CA GLY A 201 -28.54 -11.09 17.19
C GLY A 201 -28.18 -10.67 15.77
N ILE A 202 -27.45 -9.56 15.60
CA ILE A 202 -26.93 -9.12 14.29
C ILE A 202 -25.56 -9.75 14.11
N THR A 203 -25.49 -10.86 13.40
CA THR A 203 -24.32 -11.75 13.37
C THR A 203 -23.68 -11.89 11.98
N GLY A 204 -24.33 -11.36 10.94
CA GLY A 204 -23.89 -11.46 9.55
C GLY A 204 -22.90 -10.37 9.14
N PRO A 205 -22.41 -10.42 7.88
CA PRO A 205 -21.46 -9.46 7.34
C PRO A 205 -21.91 -7.99 7.41
N GLU A 206 -23.22 -7.73 7.40
CA GLU A 206 -23.82 -6.40 7.56
C GLU A 206 -23.48 -5.74 8.88
N ALA A 207 -23.16 -6.53 9.90
CA ALA A 207 -22.73 -6.01 11.21
C ALA A 207 -21.30 -5.46 11.18
N HIS A 208 -20.47 -5.86 10.22
CA HIS A 208 -19.09 -5.45 10.15
C HIS A 208 -18.94 -3.91 10.03
N PRO A 209 -19.53 -3.22 9.04
CA PRO A 209 -19.47 -1.76 8.96
C PRO A 209 -20.18 -1.07 10.13
N LEU A 210 -21.25 -1.65 10.69
CA LEU A 210 -21.95 -1.10 11.84
C LEU A 210 -21.09 -1.10 13.11
N SER A 211 -20.15 -2.04 13.23
CA SER A 211 -19.19 -2.09 14.34
C SER A 211 -18.01 -1.12 14.17
N ARG A 212 -17.87 -0.53 12.98
CA ARG A 212 -16.74 0.33 12.58
C ARG A 212 -17.22 1.61 11.88
N PRO A 213 -18.12 2.39 12.51
CA PRO A 213 -18.62 3.64 11.91
C PRO A 213 -17.47 4.62 11.64
N SER A 214 -17.69 5.61 10.77
CA SER A 214 -16.64 6.55 10.32
C SER A 214 -15.96 7.32 11.47
N GLN A 215 -16.71 7.59 12.55
CA GLN A 215 -16.18 8.27 13.74
C GLN A 215 -15.10 7.48 14.47
N VAL A 216 -15.12 6.14 14.33
CA VAL A 216 -14.10 5.26 14.92
C VAL A 216 -12.73 5.49 14.25
N GLU A 217 -12.74 5.71 12.95
CA GLU A 217 -11.52 6.04 12.20
C GLU A 217 -11.11 7.50 12.41
N GLY A 218 -12.04 8.44 12.35
CA GLY A 218 -11.76 9.87 12.55
C GLY A 218 -11.14 10.17 13.92
N GLU A 219 -11.67 9.57 15.01
CA GLU A 219 -11.13 9.72 16.37
C GLU A 219 -9.70 9.17 16.44
N ALA A 220 -9.47 7.95 15.95
CA ALA A 220 -8.15 7.34 16.01
C ALA A 220 -7.12 8.08 15.15
N ALA A 221 -7.52 8.56 13.98
CA ALA A 221 -6.69 9.41 13.12
C ALA A 221 -6.28 10.71 13.85
N SER A 222 -7.25 11.41 14.44
CA SER A 222 -7.01 12.63 15.23
C SER A 222 -6.03 12.37 16.37
N ARG A 223 -6.24 11.30 17.15
CA ARG A 223 -5.41 10.94 18.29
C ARG A 223 -3.96 10.62 17.86
N ALA A 224 -3.76 9.78 16.84
CA ALA A 224 -2.43 9.47 16.32
C ALA A 224 -1.71 10.71 15.80
N ILE A 225 -2.41 11.59 15.07
CA ILE A 225 -1.89 12.87 14.57
C ILE A 225 -1.44 13.77 15.72
N ARG A 226 -2.23 13.88 16.81
CA ARG A 226 -1.86 14.70 17.97
C ARG A 226 -0.67 14.15 18.74
N ILE A 227 -0.57 12.84 18.87
CA ILE A 227 0.61 12.18 19.45
C ILE A 227 1.84 12.50 18.60
N ALA A 228 1.76 12.29 17.28
CA ALA A 228 2.87 12.59 16.35
C ALA A 228 3.25 14.07 16.36
N GLU A 229 2.27 15.00 16.41
CA GLU A 229 2.51 16.44 16.50
C GLU A 229 3.28 16.81 17.78
N THR A 230 2.91 16.23 18.90
CA THR A 230 3.52 16.49 20.22
C THR A 230 4.99 16.01 20.25
N ILE A 231 5.23 14.82 19.70
CA ILE A 231 6.58 14.23 19.60
C ILE A 231 7.42 14.95 18.54
N GLY A 232 6.79 15.44 17.47
CA GLY A 232 7.47 16.08 16.34
C GLY A 232 7.89 15.07 15.26
N THR A 233 7.28 13.88 15.19
CA THR A 233 7.56 12.85 14.18
C THR A 233 6.63 12.99 12.96
N PRO A 234 7.05 12.59 11.74
CA PRO A 234 6.10 12.38 10.64
C PRO A 234 5.13 11.26 10.98
N LEU A 235 4.02 11.19 10.26
CA LEU A 235 3.05 10.11 10.43
C LEU A 235 2.48 9.71 9.08
N TYR A 236 2.29 8.40 8.88
CA TYR A 236 1.62 7.85 7.70
C TYR A 236 0.38 7.06 8.12
N LEU A 237 -0.80 7.54 7.70
CA LEU A 237 -2.06 6.84 7.91
C LEU A 237 -2.30 5.91 6.73
N VAL A 238 -2.35 4.59 7.01
CA VAL A 238 -2.66 3.58 5.98
C VAL A 238 -4.16 3.54 5.72
N HIS A 239 -4.58 3.09 4.54
CA HIS A 239 -5.97 2.79 4.13
C HIS A 239 -7.05 3.75 4.69
N VAL A 240 -6.83 5.06 4.56
CA VAL A 240 -7.83 6.08 4.93
C VAL A 240 -9.12 5.82 4.13
N SER A 241 -10.23 5.63 4.83
CA SER A 241 -11.51 5.25 4.22
C SER A 241 -12.63 6.27 4.46
N THR A 242 -12.41 7.26 5.32
CA THR A 242 -13.45 8.19 5.76
C THR A 242 -13.10 9.65 5.51
N LYS A 243 -14.15 10.46 5.31
CA LYS A 243 -14.01 11.92 5.28
C LYS A 243 -13.46 12.46 6.59
N GLU A 244 -13.87 11.90 7.72
CA GLU A 244 -13.47 12.34 9.05
C GLU A 244 -11.95 12.20 9.24
N ALA A 245 -11.35 11.08 8.84
CA ALA A 245 -9.90 10.90 8.92
C ALA A 245 -9.17 11.82 7.93
N LEU A 246 -9.71 12.00 6.71
CA LEU A 246 -9.17 12.95 5.73
C LEU A 246 -9.19 14.40 6.25
N ASP A 247 -10.26 14.83 6.92
CA ASP A 247 -10.38 16.17 7.50
C ASP A 247 -9.27 16.41 8.54
N GLU A 248 -8.95 15.41 9.38
CA GLU A 248 -7.84 15.50 10.35
C GLU A 248 -6.47 15.57 9.67
N ILE A 249 -6.24 14.78 8.63
CA ILE A 249 -5.01 14.88 7.82
C ILE A 249 -4.89 16.26 7.20
N THR A 250 -5.94 16.75 6.55
CA THR A 250 -5.98 18.07 5.90
C THR A 250 -5.68 19.19 6.88
N TYR A 251 -6.29 19.14 8.07
CA TYR A 251 -6.05 20.12 9.13
C TYR A 251 -4.59 20.10 9.62
N ALA A 252 -4.04 18.92 9.89
CA ALA A 252 -2.65 18.78 10.31
C ALA A 252 -1.66 19.34 9.26
N ARG A 253 -1.88 18.98 8.00
CA ARG A 253 -1.06 19.45 6.88
C ARG A 253 -1.15 20.96 6.67
N SER A 254 -2.33 21.56 6.86
CA SER A 254 -2.49 23.04 6.78
C SER A 254 -1.62 23.79 7.78
N LYS A 255 -1.18 23.12 8.86
CA LYS A 255 -0.25 23.64 9.87
C LYS A 255 1.22 23.27 9.60
N GLY A 256 1.51 22.62 8.47
CA GLY A 256 2.85 22.17 8.12
C GLY A 256 3.33 20.91 8.83
N GLN A 257 2.41 20.12 9.44
CA GLN A 257 2.76 18.83 10.00
C GLN A 257 2.94 17.79 8.87
N PRO A 258 4.03 16.99 8.86
CA PRO A 258 4.26 15.99 7.83
C PRO A 258 3.42 14.73 8.08
N VAL A 259 2.14 14.82 7.75
CA VAL A 259 1.17 13.72 7.82
C VAL A 259 0.86 13.27 6.40
N TYR A 260 0.95 11.99 6.15
CA TYR A 260 0.70 11.35 4.87
C TYR A 260 -0.49 10.41 4.99
N GLY A 261 -1.30 10.34 3.95
CA GLY A 261 -2.45 9.44 3.89
C GLY A 261 -2.39 8.55 2.65
N GLU A 262 -2.78 7.31 2.84
CA GLU A 262 -2.94 6.28 1.82
C GLU A 262 -4.42 5.97 1.65
N VAL A 263 -4.87 5.70 0.42
CA VAL A 263 -6.22 5.23 0.15
C VAL A 263 -6.20 3.97 -0.70
N LEU A 264 -7.15 3.07 -0.47
CA LEU A 264 -7.29 1.86 -1.27
C LEU A 264 -8.23 2.08 -2.46
N ALA A 265 -7.92 1.43 -3.60
CA ALA A 265 -8.79 1.51 -4.78
C ALA A 265 -10.24 1.08 -4.47
N GLY A 266 -10.44 0.09 -3.60
CA GLY A 266 -11.75 -0.35 -3.16
C GLY A 266 -12.54 0.74 -2.42
N HIS A 267 -11.90 1.51 -1.52
CA HIS A 267 -12.53 2.59 -0.77
C HIS A 267 -12.92 3.80 -1.65
N LEU A 268 -12.29 3.96 -2.82
CA LEU A 268 -12.65 4.99 -3.79
C LEU A 268 -13.91 4.67 -4.59
N LEU A 269 -14.31 3.41 -4.68
CA LEU A 269 -15.28 2.94 -5.66
C LEU A 269 -16.48 2.22 -5.06
N LEU A 270 -16.27 1.48 -3.97
CA LEU A 270 -17.30 0.64 -3.36
C LEU A 270 -17.92 1.35 -2.15
N ASP A 271 -19.20 1.12 -1.94
CA ASP A 271 -19.91 1.58 -0.76
C ASP A 271 -20.39 0.41 0.11
N ASP A 272 -20.94 0.70 1.28
CA ASP A 272 -21.35 -0.29 2.27
C ASP A 272 -22.55 -1.14 1.86
N SER A 273 -23.20 -0.84 0.74
CA SER A 273 -24.28 -1.67 0.19
C SER A 273 -23.83 -3.09 -0.19
N VAL A 274 -22.53 -3.28 -0.41
CA VAL A 274 -21.95 -4.61 -0.71
C VAL A 274 -22.19 -5.61 0.43
N TYR A 275 -22.28 -5.13 1.67
CA TYR A 275 -22.56 -5.98 2.85
C TYR A 275 -24.04 -6.38 2.97
N GLN A 276 -24.92 -5.76 2.20
CA GLN A 276 -26.35 -6.06 2.16
C GLN A 276 -26.70 -7.12 1.09
N HIS A 277 -25.71 -7.71 0.44
CA HIS A 277 -25.94 -8.74 -0.56
C HIS A 277 -26.68 -9.94 0.06
N PRO A 278 -27.75 -10.47 -0.60
CA PRO A 278 -28.58 -11.55 -0.02
C PRO A 278 -27.84 -12.88 0.15
N ASP A 279 -26.85 -13.12 -0.68
CA ASP A 279 -25.94 -14.26 -0.48
C ASP A 279 -24.87 -13.91 0.54
N TRP A 280 -24.86 -14.65 1.66
CA TRP A 280 -23.93 -14.45 2.77
C TRP A 280 -22.47 -14.53 2.33
N GLN A 281 -22.15 -15.49 1.46
CA GLN A 281 -20.77 -15.72 1.01
C GLN A 281 -20.24 -14.53 0.21
N THR A 282 -21.06 -13.98 -0.66
CA THR A 282 -20.74 -12.78 -1.42
C THR A 282 -20.54 -11.58 -0.49
N ALA A 283 -21.45 -11.33 0.46
CA ALA A 283 -21.32 -10.25 1.43
C ALA A 283 -20.06 -10.40 2.29
N ALA A 284 -19.75 -11.63 2.75
CA ALA A 284 -18.56 -11.93 3.51
C ALA A 284 -17.25 -11.72 2.70
N GLY A 285 -17.31 -11.92 1.39
CA GLY A 285 -16.21 -11.66 0.47
C GLY A 285 -15.68 -10.22 0.56
N TYR A 286 -16.57 -9.25 0.80
CA TYR A 286 -16.21 -7.83 0.93
C TYR A 286 -15.72 -7.43 2.32
N VAL A 287 -15.76 -8.31 3.32
CA VAL A 287 -15.31 -7.97 4.69
C VAL A 287 -13.81 -7.72 4.70
N MET A 288 -13.44 -6.46 5.00
CA MET A 288 -12.08 -5.97 5.22
C MET A 288 -12.09 -4.85 6.28
N SER A 289 -10.95 -4.47 6.81
CA SER A 289 -10.84 -3.42 7.85
C SER A 289 -9.80 -2.36 7.48
N PRO A 290 -10.19 -1.09 7.34
CA PRO A 290 -11.53 -0.53 7.54
C PRO A 290 -12.56 -1.02 6.51
N PRO A 291 -13.88 -1.04 6.83
CA PRO A 291 -14.90 -1.47 5.88
C PRO A 291 -15.11 -0.44 4.75
N PHE A 292 -15.79 -0.86 3.68
CA PHE A 292 -16.36 0.08 2.73
C PHE A 292 -17.39 0.96 3.42
N ARG A 293 -17.43 2.23 3.03
CA ARG A 293 -18.17 3.28 3.73
C ARG A 293 -19.46 3.67 3.00
N PRO A 294 -20.44 4.25 3.70
CA PRO A 294 -21.60 4.86 3.06
C PRO A 294 -21.21 5.83 1.94
N ARG A 295 -22.11 6.03 0.98
CA ARG A 295 -21.90 6.99 -0.12
C ARG A 295 -21.57 8.39 0.40
N GLY A 296 -20.67 9.07 -0.30
CA GLY A 296 -20.18 10.41 0.05
C GLY A 296 -18.76 10.41 0.62
N HIS A 297 -18.30 9.32 1.22
CA HIS A 297 -16.90 9.18 1.60
C HIS A 297 -16.00 9.06 0.35
N GLN A 298 -16.44 8.35 -0.68
CA GLN A 298 -15.71 8.15 -1.94
C GLN A 298 -15.36 9.50 -2.62
N ASP A 299 -16.32 10.41 -2.72
CA ASP A 299 -16.10 11.75 -3.31
C ASP A 299 -15.07 12.54 -2.48
N ALA A 300 -15.13 12.46 -1.16
CA ALA A 300 -14.15 13.11 -0.28
C ALA A 300 -12.74 12.53 -0.50
N LEU A 301 -12.61 11.20 -0.62
CA LEU A 301 -11.33 10.54 -0.84
C LEU A 301 -10.73 10.88 -2.22
N TRP A 302 -11.54 10.93 -3.28
CA TRP A 302 -11.11 11.41 -4.59
C TRP A 302 -10.63 12.85 -4.52
N HIS A 303 -11.36 13.72 -3.81
CA HIS A 303 -10.92 15.11 -3.59
C HIS A 303 -9.61 15.16 -2.77
N GLY A 304 -9.43 14.26 -1.82
CA GLY A 304 -8.19 14.12 -1.06
C GLY A 304 -6.98 13.80 -1.94
N LEU A 305 -7.15 12.93 -2.95
CA LEU A 305 -6.12 12.63 -3.95
C LEU A 305 -5.83 13.85 -4.85
N GLN A 306 -6.87 14.50 -5.37
CA GLN A 306 -6.74 15.68 -6.24
C GLN A 306 -6.07 16.87 -5.55
N SER A 307 -6.34 17.06 -4.25
CA SER A 307 -5.78 18.17 -3.46
C SER A 307 -4.40 17.89 -2.88
N GLY A 308 -3.86 16.65 -3.05
CA GLY A 308 -2.59 16.23 -2.46
C GLY A 308 -2.62 16.06 -0.94
N ASN A 309 -3.81 15.89 -0.33
CA ASN A 309 -3.94 15.54 1.09
C ASN A 309 -3.88 14.02 1.32
N LEU A 310 -4.23 13.21 0.30
CA LEU A 310 -3.87 11.80 0.21
C LEU A 310 -2.74 11.65 -0.81
N HIS A 311 -1.77 10.80 -0.51
CA HIS A 311 -0.47 10.80 -1.21
C HIS A 311 -0.21 9.55 -2.01
N THR A 312 -0.79 8.43 -1.60
CA THR A 312 -0.49 7.11 -2.17
C THR A 312 -1.76 6.31 -2.30
N THR A 313 -1.73 5.38 -3.23
CA THR A 313 -2.74 4.33 -3.35
C THR A 313 -2.12 2.98 -3.10
N ALA A 314 -2.85 2.12 -2.41
CA ALA A 314 -2.42 0.78 -2.05
C ALA A 314 -3.56 -0.23 -2.22
N THR A 315 -3.33 -1.48 -1.82
CA THR A 315 -4.35 -2.52 -1.91
C THR A 315 -4.80 -3.06 -0.56
N ASP A 316 -3.95 -3.07 0.44
CA ASP A 316 -4.14 -3.87 1.66
C ASP A 316 -4.45 -5.34 1.29
N HIS A 317 -3.68 -5.84 0.31
CA HIS A 317 -3.88 -7.15 -0.27
C HIS A 317 -3.66 -8.25 0.78
N CYS A 318 -4.77 -8.75 1.31
CA CYS A 318 -4.83 -9.77 2.36
C CYS A 318 -5.98 -10.73 2.05
N CYS A 319 -5.71 -11.76 1.28
CA CYS A 319 -6.75 -12.60 0.67
C CYS A 319 -7.19 -13.74 1.58
N PHE A 320 -8.48 -13.95 1.66
CA PHE A 320 -9.08 -15.13 2.29
C PHE A 320 -10.18 -15.70 1.40
N CYS A 321 -10.07 -16.97 1.06
CA CYS A 321 -11.07 -17.68 0.27
C CYS A 321 -12.40 -17.82 1.03
N ALA A 322 -13.46 -18.13 0.28
CA ALA A 322 -14.82 -18.33 0.78
C ALA A 322 -14.89 -19.29 1.98
N GLU A 323 -14.13 -20.41 1.91
CA GLU A 323 -14.04 -21.40 2.99
C GLU A 323 -13.46 -20.80 4.28
N GLN A 324 -12.43 -19.96 4.15
CA GLN A 324 -11.79 -19.31 5.29
C GLN A 324 -12.74 -18.28 5.93
N LYS A 325 -13.41 -17.46 5.11
CA LYS A 325 -14.38 -16.48 5.60
C LYS A 325 -15.61 -17.12 6.25
N ALA A 326 -15.95 -18.36 5.89
CA ALA A 326 -17.06 -19.13 6.49
C ALA A 326 -16.86 -19.41 7.99
N ALA A 327 -15.66 -19.27 8.55
CA ALA A 327 -15.41 -19.31 10.00
C ALA A 327 -16.24 -18.28 10.79
N GLY A 328 -16.66 -17.19 10.14
CA GLY A 328 -17.51 -16.16 10.75
C GLY A 328 -18.99 -16.26 10.43
N ARG A 329 -19.50 -17.41 9.96
CA ARG A 329 -20.90 -17.56 9.56
C ARG A 329 -21.92 -17.22 10.64
N ASP A 330 -21.64 -17.58 11.89
CA ASP A 330 -22.50 -17.33 13.04
C ASP A 330 -22.01 -16.15 13.92
N ASP A 331 -20.88 -15.57 13.58
CA ASP A 331 -20.26 -14.48 14.33
C ASP A 331 -19.38 -13.64 13.37
N PHE A 332 -19.93 -12.55 12.89
CA PHE A 332 -19.25 -11.68 11.90
C PHE A 332 -17.86 -11.22 12.34
N SER A 333 -17.62 -11.13 13.66
CA SER A 333 -16.32 -10.73 14.19
C SER A 333 -15.20 -11.77 13.95
N LYS A 334 -15.58 -12.97 13.53
CA LYS A 334 -14.67 -14.07 13.16
C LYS A 334 -14.49 -14.23 11.65
N ILE A 335 -15.14 -13.41 10.82
CA ILE A 335 -14.84 -13.37 9.40
C ILE A 335 -13.44 -12.75 9.25
N PRO A 336 -12.44 -13.48 8.72
CA PRO A 336 -11.12 -12.89 8.49
C PRO A 336 -11.24 -11.68 7.54
N PRO A 337 -10.93 -10.44 8.04
CA PRO A 337 -11.06 -9.24 7.22
C PRO A 337 -9.86 -9.11 6.27
N GLY A 338 -10.15 -8.95 5.00
CA GLY A 338 -9.17 -8.73 3.96
C GLY A 338 -9.69 -9.11 2.58
N THR A 339 -9.20 -8.42 1.56
CA THR A 339 -9.61 -8.57 0.16
C THR A 339 -8.40 -8.57 -0.77
N ALA A 340 -8.59 -9.05 -1.99
CA ALA A 340 -7.61 -8.94 -3.06
C ALA A 340 -7.67 -7.58 -3.74
N GLY A 341 -6.61 -7.20 -4.47
CA GLY A 341 -6.59 -5.95 -5.23
C GLY A 341 -5.30 -5.67 -5.99
N ILE A 342 -4.23 -6.40 -5.74
CA ILE A 342 -2.89 -6.07 -6.26
C ILE A 342 -2.81 -6.12 -7.79
N GLU A 343 -3.52 -7.04 -8.44
CA GLU A 343 -3.59 -7.14 -9.90
C GLU A 343 -4.47 -6.04 -10.52
N ASP A 344 -5.48 -5.54 -9.78
CA ASP A 344 -6.53 -4.69 -10.34
C ASP A 344 -6.32 -3.21 -10.05
N ARG A 345 -5.55 -2.87 -9.01
CA ARG A 345 -5.35 -1.51 -8.50
C ARG A 345 -5.08 -0.48 -9.59
N MET A 346 -4.05 -0.71 -10.41
CA MET A 346 -3.63 0.28 -11.39
C MET A 346 -4.68 0.46 -12.49
N ALA A 347 -5.25 -0.62 -13.02
CA ALA A 347 -6.26 -0.55 -14.08
C ALA A 347 -7.54 0.13 -13.62
N VAL A 348 -7.99 -0.16 -12.39
CA VAL A 348 -9.17 0.47 -11.79
C VAL A 348 -8.95 1.96 -11.54
N LEU A 349 -7.77 2.34 -11.03
CA LEU A 349 -7.42 3.74 -10.80
C LEU A 349 -7.24 4.53 -12.11
N TRP A 350 -6.72 3.89 -13.15
CA TRP A 350 -6.64 4.52 -14.48
C TRP A 350 -8.04 4.78 -15.05
N ASP A 351 -8.90 3.78 -15.05
CA ASP A 351 -10.24 3.88 -15.60
C ASP A 351 -11.09 4.92 -14.86
N GLU A 352 -11.15 4.84 -13.54
CA GLU A 352 -11.98 5.71 -12.71
C GLU A 352 -11.33 7.05 -12.33
N GLY A 353 -10.02 7.13 -12.45
CA GLY A 353 -9.26 8.36 -12.17
C GLY A 353 -8.92 9.13 -13.44
N VAL A 354 -8.11 8.54 -14.31
CA VAL A 354 -7.57 9.24 -15.50
C VAL A 354 -8.63 9.37 -16.60
N ASN A 355 -9.28 8.27 -16.98
CA ASN A 355 -10.29 8.31 -18.04
C ASN A 355 -11.51 9.15 -17.67
N SER A 356 -11.85 9.21 -16.39
CA SER A 356 -12.94 10.07 -15.89
C SER A 356 -12.56 11.55 -15.77
N GLY A 357 -11.27 11.89 -15.90
CA GLY A 357 -10.75 13.25 -15.73
C GLY A 357 -10.59 13.71 -14.28
N ARG A 358 -10.70 12.81 -13.29
CA ARG A 358 -10.43 13.12 -11.88
C ARG A 358 -8.94 13.28 -11.58
N LEU A 359 -8.09 12.56 -12.29
CA LEU A 359 -6.63 12.59 -12.14
C LEU A 359 -5.98 12.88 -13.49
N SER A 360 -4.87 13.61 -13.48
CA SER A 360 -3.95 13.61 -14.60
C SER A 360 -3.14 12.31 -14.66
N MET A 361 -2.48 12.03 -15.78
CA MET A 361 -1.54 10.91 -15.89
C MET A 361 -0.36 11.09 -14.91
N GLN A 362 0.05 12.33 -14.68
CA GLN A 362 1.12 12.65 -13.71
C GLN A 362 0.69 12.33 -12.27
N ASP A 363 -0.55 12.67 -11.89
CA ASP A 363 -1.13 12.31 -10.60
C ASP A 363 -1.18 10.79 -10.44
N PHE A 364 -1.60 10.07 -11.48
CA PHE A 364 -1.64 8.61 -11.47
C PHE A 364 -0.26 8.02 -11.18
N VAL A 365 0.79 8.47 -11.87
CA VAL A 365 2.17 8.01 -11.62
C VAL A 365 2.64 8.41 -10.22
N ALA A 366 2.33 9.62 -9.78
CA ALA A 366 2.66 10.07 -8.43
C ALA A 366 2.05 9.15 -7.37
N LEU A 367 0.75 8.87 -7.47
CA LEU A 367 -0.04 8.13 -6.49
C LEU A 367 0.26 6.62 -6.47
N THR A 368 0.58 6.03 -7.63
CA THR A 368 0.80 4.59 -7.75
C THR A 368 2.26 4.16 -7.60
N SER A 369 3.21 5.11 -7.66
CA SER A 369 4.64 4.80 -7.70
C SER A 369 5.51 5.83 -6.99
N THR A 370 5.60 7.07 -7.52
CA THR A 370 6.66 8.02 -7.12
C THR A 370 6.53 8.51 -5.67
N ASN A 371 5.32 8.79 -5.19
CA ASN A 371 5.12 9.29 -3.83
C ASN A 371 5.48 8.23 -2.78
N THR A 372 5.09 6.97 -3.01
CA THR A 372 5.55 5.85 -2.17
C THR A 372 7.07 5.78 -2.12
N ALA A 373 7.73 5.87 -3.28
CA ALA A 373 9.19 5.85 -3.35
C ALA A 373 9.83 7.01 -2.59
N LYS A 374 9.26 8.22 -2.66
CA LYS A 374 9.76 9.40 -1.92
C LYS A 374 9.53 9.28 -0.42
N ILE A 375 8.34 8.87 0.02
CA ILE A 375 7.99 8.76 1.45
C ILE A 375 8.85 7.70 2.15
N PHE A 376 9.07 6.56 1.50
CA PHE A 376 9.81 5.44 2.08
C PHE A 376 11.28 5.32 1.61
N ASN A 377 11.82 6.41 1.06
CA ASN A 377 13.24 6.57 0.70
C ASN A 377 13.77 5.55 -0.32
N LEU A 378 12.96 5.25 -1.32
CA LEU A 378 13.32 4.44 -2.49
C LEU A 378 13.65 5.28 -3.72
N TYR A 379 13.19 6.56 -3.73
CA TYR A 379 13.39 7.47 -4.85
C TYR A 379 14.85 8.00 -4.85
N PRO A 380 15.51 8.10 -6.01
CA PRO A 380 15.02 7.87 -7.36
C PRO A 380 15.31 6.47 -7.92
N ARG A 381 15.79 5.54 -7.10
CA ARG A 381 16.06 4.17 -7.53
C ARG A 381 14.80 3.49 -8.06
N LYS A 382 13.66 3.69 -7.38
CA LYS A 382 12.32 3.28 -7.76
C LYS A 382 11.44 4.51 -7.98
N GLY A 383 10.32 4.35 -8.68
CA GLY A 383 9.33 5.41 -8.89
C GLY A 383 9.77 6.53 -9.83
N ALA A 384 10.76 6.28 -10.68
CA ALA A 384 11.28 7.24 -11.65
C ALA A 384 11.72 6.57 -12.95
N ILE A 385 11.56 7.26 -14.07
CA ILE A 385 12.21 6.92 -15.34
C ILE A 385 13.38 7.88 -15.55
N ARG A 386 14.58 7.43 -15.17
CA ARG A 386 15.82 8.20 -15.30
C ARG A 386 17.02 7.26 -15.40
N VAL A 387 18.09 7.74 -16.01
CA VAL A 387 19.35 6.97 -16.10
C VAL A 387 19.85 6.64 -14.70
N GLY A 388 20.16 5.36 -14.46
CA GLY A 388 20.60 4.82 -13.18
C GLY A 388 19.49 4.31 -12.27
N ALA A 389 18.22 4.57 -12.55
CA ALA A 389 17.10 3.95 -11.85
C ALA A 389 16.97 2.46 -12.22
N ASP A 390 16.37 1.67 -11.33
CA ASP A 390 16.01 0.29 -11.64
C ASP A 390 15.08 0.26 -12.87
N ALA A 391 15.29 -0.69 -13.76
CA ALA A 391 14.46 -0.86 -14.95
C ALA A 391 13.16 -1.61 -14.62
N ASP A 392 12.35 -0.99 -13.76
CA ASP A 392 11.02 -1.41 -13.36
C ASP A 392 10.01 -0.48 -14.01
N LEU A 393 9.38 -0.95 -15.09
CA LEU A 393 8.62 -0.12 -16.00
C LEU A 393 7.31 -0.81 -16.37
N VAL A 394 6.32 -0.01 -16.71
CA VAL A 394 5.04 -0.48 -17.26
C VAL A 394 4.79 0.22 -18.59
N LEU A 395 4.63 -0.56 -19.65
CA LEU A 395 4.11 -0.10 -20.91
C LEU A 395 2.58 -0.25 -20.86
N TRP A 396 1.88 0.88 -20.95
CA TRP A 396 0.45 1.00 -20.70
C TRP A 396 -0.31 1.25 -22.00
N ASP A 397 -1.22 0.33 -22.32
CA ASP A 397 -2.17 0.52 -23.43
C ASP A 397 -3.40 1.30 -22.94
N PRO A 398 -3.56 2.57 -23.32
CA PRO A 398 -4.70 3.39 -22.86
C PRO A 398 -6.04 2.98 -23.50
N GLN A 399 -6.03 2.15 -24.55
CA GLN A 399 -7.22 1.68 -25.26
C GLN A 399 -7.53 0.21 -24.94
N GLY A 400 -6.59 -0.52 -24.36
CA GLY A 400 -6.78 -1.91 -23.96
C GLY A 400 -7.90 -2.04 -22.94
N THR A 401 -8.68 -3.10 -23.03
CA THR A 401 -9.81 -3.34 -22.12
C THR A 401 -9.70 -4.71 -21.44
N ARG A 402 -10.14 -4.78 -20.19
CA ARG A 402 -10.21 -6.05 -19.45
C ARG A 402 -11.47 -6.06 -18.59
N THR A 403 -12.19 -7.19 -18.58
CA THR A 403 -13.23 -7.44 -17.58
C THR A 403 -12.63 -8.20 -16.40
N ILE A 404 -12.68 -7.60 -15.22
CA ILE A 404 -12.14 -8.17 -13.99
C ILE A 404 -12.99 -9.34 -13.52
N SER A 405 -12.35 -10.46 -13.21
CA SER A 405 -13.07 -11.63 -12.69
C SER A 405 -12.14 -12.55 -11.90
N ALA A 406 -12.65 -13.11 -10.80
CA ALA A 406 -11.98 -14.15 -10.03
C ALA A 406 -11.68 -15.43 -10.84
N LYS A 407 -12.31 -15.60 -12.02
CA LYS A 407 -12.05 -16.74 -12.92
C LYS A 407 -10.83 -16.53 -13.83
N THR A 408 -10.39 -15.31 -14.01
CA THR A 408 -9.34 -14.95 -14.98
C THR A 408 -8.15 -14.22 -14.38
N HIS A 409 -8.26 -13.75 -13.12
CA HIS A 409 -7.15 -13.12 -12.43
C HIS A 409 -6.07 -14.15 -12.02
N HIS A 410 -4.87 -13.68 -11.73
CA HIS A 410 -3.74 -14.52 -11.30
C HIS A 410 -3.66 -14.67 -9.78
N GLN A 411 -4.52 -13.95 -9.05
CA GLN A 411 -4.60 -13.98 -7.58
C GLN A 411 -5.15 -15.32 -7.09
N GLN A 412 -4.59 -15.87 -6.01
CA GLN A 412 -4.98 -17.18 -5.43
C GLN A 412 -6.13 -17.02 -4.42
N VAL A 413 -7.23 -16.45 -4.88
CA VAL A 413 -8.45 -16.24 -4.11
C VAL A 413 -9.68 -16.43 -5.03
N ASP A 414 -10.75 -16.94 -4.48
CA ASP A 414 -11.99 -17.27 -5.21
C ASP A 414 -13.00 -16.11 -5.27
N PHE A 415 -12.58 -14.91 -4.96
CA PHE A 415 -13.41 -13.70 -4.93
C PHE A 415 -12.63 -12.48 -5.44
N ASN A 416 -13.34 -11.57 -6.14
CA ASN A 416 -12.79 -10.29 -6.55
C ASN A 416 -13.78 -9.18 -6.21
N ILE A 417 -13.32 -8.12 -5.51
CA ILE A 417 -14.19 -6.99 -5.12
C ILE A 417 -14.69 -6.17 -6.32
N PHE A 418 -14.04 -6.29 -7.47
CA PHE A 418 -14.41 -5.61 -8.73
C PHE A 418 -15.01 -6.57 -9.76
N GLU A 419 -15.51 -7.74 -9.33
CA GLU A 419 -16.06 -8.77 -10.21
C GLU A 419 -17.03 -8.19 -11.25
N GLY A 420 -16.81 -8.50 -12.53
CA GLY A 420 -17.62 -8.06 -13.65
C GLY A 420 -17.37 -6.62 -14.13
N LYS A 421 -16.50 -5.84 -13.45
CA LYS A 421 -16.15 -4.50 -13.90
C LYS A 421 -15.26 -4.57 -15.14
N THR A 422 -15.66 -3.88 -16.22
CA THR A 422 -14.80 -3.68 -17.38
C THR A 422 -14.04 -2.37 -17.21
N VAL A 423 -12.73 -2.43 -17.34
CA VAL A 423 -11.82 -1.27 -17.26
C VAL A 423 -11.20 -1.01 -18.62
N THR A 424 -10.91 0.25 -18.91
CA THR A 424 -10.17 0.70 -20.09
C THR A 424 -8.84 1.33 -19.64
N GLY A 425 -7.76 0.87 -20.23
CA GLY A 425 -6.39 1.15 -19.81
C GLY A 425 -5.84 0.00 -18.99
N VAL A 426 -4.86 -0.71 -19.57
CA VAL A 426 -4.25 -1.91 -18.97
C VAL A 426 -2.75 -1.95 -19.26
N PRO A 427 -1.94 -2.65 -18.45
CA PRO A 427 -0.56 -2.91 -18.80
C PRO A 427 -0.50 -3.87 -20.02
N SER A 428 0.09 -3.42 -21.11
CA SER A 428 0.45 -4.32 -22.22
C SER A 428 1.71 -5.11 -21.87
N HIS A 429 2.71 -4.42 -21.28
CA HIS A 429 3.92 -5.07 -20.79
C HIS A 429 4.30 -4.55 -19.40
N THR A 430 4.78 -5.44 -18.56
CA THR A 430 5.46 -5.09 -17.30
C THR A 430 6.90 -5.56 -17.39
N VAL A 431 7.81 -4.66 -17.07
CA VAL A 431 9.26 -4.90 -17.04
C VAL A 431 9.70 -4.82 -15.57
N SER A 432 10.32 -5.88 -15.09
CA SER A 432 10.92 -5.93 -13.75
C SER A 432 12.42 -6.23 -13.89
N GLN A 433 13.24 -5.37 -13.30
CA GLN A 433 14.71 -5.50 -13.39
C GLN A 433 15.22 -5.64 -14.84
N GLY A 434 14.59 -4.92 -15.79
CA GLY A 434 14.95 -4.95 -17.21
C GLY A 434 14.52 -6.21 -17.97
N ARG A 435 13.69 -7.06 -17.38
CA ARG A 435 13.11 -8.26 -18.02
C ARG A 435 11.61 -8.09 -18.20
N VAL A 436 11.09 -8.46 -19.37
CA VAL A 436 9.65 -8.53 -19.63
C VAL A 436 9.06 -9.70 -18.84
N VAL A 437 8.22 -9.38 -17.84
CA VAL A 437 7.60 -10.36 -16.94
C VAL A 437 6.09 -10.51 -17.14
N TRP A 438 5.50 -9.60 -17.92
CA TRP A 438 4.13 -9.65 -18.41
C TRP A 438 4.09 -9.11 -19.83
N ALA A 439 3.41 -9.78 -20.72
CA ALA A 439 3.23 -9.36 -22.11
C ALA A 439 1.87 -9.85 -22.62
N ASP A 440 0.95 -8.92 -22.90
CA ASP A 440 -0.35 -9.14 -23.56
C ASP A 440 -1.13 -10.38 -23.05
N GLY A 441 -1.18 -10.55 -21.73
CA GLY A 441 -1.90 -11.67 -21.10
C GLY A 441 -1.03 -12.88 -20.76
N ASP A 442 0.25 -12.86 -21.08
CA ASP A 442 1.21 -13.92 -20.76
C ASP A 442 2.08 -13.52 -19.55
N LEU A 443 1.88 -14.20 -18.43
CA LEU A 443 2.64 -13.97 -17.20
C LEU A 443 3.91 -14.82 -17.20
N ARG A 444 5.07 -14.15 -17.19
CA ARG A 444 6.42 -14.75 -17.24
C ARG A 444 7.18 -14.56 -15.93
N ALA A 445 6.44 -14.42 -14.82
CA ALA A 445 7.02 -14.24 -13.50
C ALA A 445 7.79 -15.47 -13.05
N GLU A 446 9.02 -15.28 -12.59
CA GLU A 446 9.88 -16.34 -12.07
C GLU A 446 9.92 -16.30 -10.53
N ARG A 447 9.75 -17.47 -9.92
CA ARG A 447 9.83 -17.62 -8.45
C ARG A 447 11.24 -17.29 -7.95
N GLY A 448 11.34 -16.36 -6.99
CA GLY A 448 12.61 -15.94 -6.43
C GLY A 448 13.40 -14.93 -7.27
N ALA A 449 12.78 -14.36 -8.32
CA ALA A 449 13.41 -13.31 -9.13
C ALA A 449 13.45 -11.95 -8.43
N GLY A 450 12.56 -11.73 -7.45
CA GLY A 450 12.47 -10.49 -6.67
C GLY A 450 13.65 -10.32 -5.71
N ARG A 451 14.04 -9.06 -5.51
CA ARG A 451 15.12 -8.68 -4.58
C ARG A 451 14.54 -8.04 -3.34
N TYR A 452 15.13 -8.33 -2.20
CA TYR A 452 14.89 -7.51 -1.01
C TYR A 452 15.47 -6.11 -1.21
N ILE A 453 14.67 -5.08 -0.89
CA ILE A 453 15.08 -3.70 -1.01
C ILE A 453 15.21 -3.09 0.36
N GLU A 454 16.45 -2.84 0.77
CA GLU A 454 16.75 -2.04 1.95
C GLU A 454 16.36 -0.58 1.70
N ARG A 455 15.69 0.02 2.68
CA ARG A 455 15.27 1.41 2.66
C ARG A 455 16.03 2.18 3.74
N PRO A 456 16.91 3.09 3.36
CA PRO A 456 17.71 3.85 4.34
C PRO A 456 16.82 4.68 5.27
N ALA A 457 17.30 4.94 6.48
CA ALA A 457 16.70 5.89 7.41
C ALA A 457 16.69 7.32 6.85
N TYR A 458 15.99 8.21 7.52
CA TYR A 458 15.90 9.63 7.19
C TYR A 458 15.42 9.92 5.76
N PRO A 459 14.24 9.44 5.36
CA PRO A 459 13.64 9.84 4.10
C PRO A 459 13.37 11.36 4.08
N ALA A 460 13.15 11.91 2.89
CA ALA A 460 12.98 13.37 2.70
C ALA A 460 11.89 14.02 3.57
N VAL A 461 10.94 13.23 4.10
CA VAL A 461 9.92 13.72 5.03
C VAL A 461 10.48 14.28 6.33
N PHE A 462 11.72 13.90 6.72
CA PHE A 462 12.40 14.42 7.89
C PHE A 462 13.04 15.81 7.67
N ASP A 463 13.20 16.27 6.44
CA ASP A 463 13.81 17.59 6.15
C ASP A 463 13.02 18.76 6.76
N LEU A 464 11.69 18.64 6.79
CA LEU A 464 10.81 19.64 7.40
C LEU A 464 10.92 19.66 8.92
N LEU A 465 11.16 18.51 9.55
CA LEU A 465 11.26 18.37 11.01
C LEU A 465 12.51 19.03 11.55
N SER A 466 13.64 18.90 10.89
CA SER A 466 14.90 19.55 11.27
C SER A 466 14.73 21.07 11.30
N LYS A 467 14.12 21.66 10.27
CA LYS A 467 13.83 23.11 10.21
C LYS A 467 12.89 23.57 11.31
N ARG A 468 11.83 22.77 11.59
CA ARG A 468 10.87 23.07 12.66
C ARG A 468 11.51 23.01 14.04
N ALA A 469 12.34 21.99 14.30
CA ALA A 469 13.06 21.83 15.57
C ALA A 469 14.01 23.01 15.86
N GLU A 470 14.69 23.52 14.84
CA GLU A 470 15.54 24.71 14.96
C GLU A 470 14.75 25.97 15.34
N GLN A 471 13.55 26.14 14.78
CA GLN A 471 12.68 27.31 15.05
C GLN A 471 12.05 27.27 16.45
N HIS A 472 11.88 26.10 17.03
CA HIS A 472 11.17 25.89 18.30
C HIS A 472 12.06 25.33 19.42
N LYS A 473 13.35 25.63 19.38
CA LYS A 473 14.29 25.23 20.46
C LYS A 473 13.81 25.74 21.82
N PRO A 474 13.54 24.83 22.77
CA PRO A 474 13.15 25.27 24.11
C PRO A 474 14.30 26.01 24.80
N THR A 475 13.99 27.11 25.45
CA THR A 475 14.95 27.91 26.25
C THR A 475 14.69 27.63 27.71
N ALA A 476 15.69 27.14 28.42
CA ALA A 476 15.63 26.98 29.87
C ALA A 476 15.57 28.32 30.57
N VAL A 477 14.60 28.52 31.43
CA VAL A 477 14.49 29.70 32.29
C VAL A 477 15.31 29.46 33.56
N LYS A 478 16.36 30.23 33.75
CA LYS A 478 17.08 30.25 35.04
C LYS A 478 16.24 30.99 36.08
N ARG A 479 15.83 30.30 37.13
CA ARG A 479 15.10 30.83 38.27
C ARG A 479 16.02 30.94 39.45
#